data_db6e3a08b8ba9eb51796e146842625a4
#
_entry.id   db6e3a08b8ba9eb51796e146842625a4
#
_cell.length_a   1.000
_cell.length_b   1.000
_cell.length_c   1.000
_cell.angle_alpha   90.00
_cell.angle_beta   90.00
_cell.angle_gamma   90.00
#
_symmetry.space_group_name_H-M   'P 1'
#
loop_
_entity.id
_entity.type
_entity.pdbx_description
1 polymer ?
#
loop_
_entity_poly.entity_id
_entity_poly.type
_entity_poly.pdbx_seq_one_letter_code
_entity_poly.pdbx_strand_id
1 'polypeptide(L)'
;MIVKICGITDVEETEYLNENNVDMAGMVLYFPKSKRNITLEKAKEIMASLNENIKKVAVVVSPSIEQVKSIENAGFDFVQIHKDLPDGLFNETLIDVLKAFNVNDLEELGKYKNIENIKGYVFDAPTYGSGETFDWSLLN
;
A
#
# COMPACT_ATOMS: atom_id res chain seq x y z
N MET A 1 -7.61 15.32 6.53
CA MET A 1 -6.41 14.46 6.70
C MET A 1 -6.81 13.01 6.48
N ILE A 2 -6.02 12.27 5.73
CA ILE A 2 -6.23 10.83 5.53
C ILE A 2 -5.33 10.08 6.51
N VAL A 3 -5.92 9.18 7.29
CA VAL A 3 -5.18 8.36 8.26
C VAL A 3 -5.01 6.96 7.68
N LYS A 4 -3.77 6.53 7.56
CA LYS A 4 -3.42 5.20 7.07
C LYS A 4 -2.57 4.49 8.12
N ILE A 5 -2.97 3.28 8.49
CA ILE A 5 -2.18 2.41 9.35
C ILE A 5 -1.57 1.33 8.46
N CYS A 6 -0.27 1.25 8.44
CA CYS A 6 0.46 0.29 7.61
C CYS A 6 1.06 -0.82 8.45
N GLY A 7 1.22 -2.00 7.84
CA GLY A 7 1.87 -3.12 8.50
C GLY A 7 0.96 -3.97 9.35
N ILE A 8 -0.29 -4.09 8.96
CA ILE A 8 -1.25 -4.96 9.66
C ILE A 8 -0.84 -6.43 9.42
N THR A 9 -0.72 -7.18 10.50
CA THR A 9 -0.28 -8.58 10.43
C THR A 9 -1.26 -9.57 11.01
N ASP A 10 -2.31 -9.12 11.68
CA ASP A 10 -3.23 -10.00 12.39
C ASP A 10 -4.66 -9.49 12.31
N VAL A 11 -5.60 -10.44 12.30
CA VAL A 11 -7.03 -10.14 12.30
C VAL A 11 -7.45 -9.34 13.54
N GLU A 12 -6.82 -9.60 14.68
CA GLU A 12 -7.12 -8.88 15.91
C GLU A 12 -6.92 -7.38 15.81
N GLU A 13 -5.98 -6.94 14.99
CA GLU A 13 -5.73 -5.51 14.79
C GLU A 13 -6.88 -4.81 14.08
N THR A 14 -7.73 -5.55 13.36
CA THR A 14 -8.84 -4.96 12.60
C THR A 14 -9.90 -4.33 13.51
N GLU A 15 -10.09 -4.87 14.71
CA GLU A 15 -11.04 -4.28 15.66
C GLU A 15 -10.66 -2.85 16.01
N TYR A 16 -9.37 -2.63 16.27
CA TYR A 16 -8.86 -1.31 16.58
C TYR A 16 -9.07 -0.35 15.40
N LEU A 17 -8.78 -0.82 14.19
CA LEU A 17 -8.93 0.00 12.99
C LEU A 17 -10.39 0.35 12.73
N ASN A 18 -11.28 -0.61 12.90
CA ASN A 18 -12.70 -0.40 12.69
C ASN A 18 -13.28 0.61 13.70
N GLU A 19 -12.83 0.53 14.95
CA GLU A 19 -13.31 1.42 16.02
C GLU A 19 -12.80 2.85 15.90
N ASN A 20 -11.63 3.04 15.30
CA ASN A 20 -10.97 4.33 15.25
C ASN A 20 -11.12 5.07 13.93
N ASN A 21 -11.99 4.60 13.05
CA ASN A 21 -12.34 5.26 11.80
C ASN A 21 -11.12 5.64 10.94
N VAL A 22 -10.17 4.71 10.80
CA VAL A 22 -9.04 4.94 9.91
C VAL A 22 -9.52 4.89 8.45
N ASP A 23 -8.84 5.61 7.59
CA ASP A 23 -9.22 5.69 6.18
C ASP A 23 -8.66 4.53 5.36
N MET A 24 -7.45 4.10 5.69
CA MET A 24 -6.76 3.06 4.94
C MET A 24 -6.01 2.11 5.85
N ALA A 25 -5.96 0.84 5.47
CA ALA A 25 -5.20 -0.21 6.15
C ALA A 25 -4.23 -0.84 5.16
N GLY A 26 -2.94 -0.80 5.47
CA GLY A 26 -1.89 -1.32 4.61
C GLY A 26 -1.36 -2.66 5.10
N MET A 27 -1.14 -3.58 4.17
CA MET A 27 -0.59 -4.91 4.43
C MET A 27 0.60 -5.13 3.52
N VAL A 28 1.73 -5.53 4.11
CA VAL A 28 2.98 -5.74 3.38
C VAL A 28 3.00 -7.14 2.77
N LEU A 29 3.16 -7.22 1.47
CA LEU A 29 3.16 -8.47 0.72
C LEU A 29 4.43 -8.59 -0.11
N TYR A 30 4.86 -9.84 -0.35
CA TYR A 30 5.98 -10.14 -1.24
C TYR A 30 7.29 -9.46 -0.86
N PHE A 31 7.51 -9.21 0.41
CA PHE A 31 8.75 -8.58 0.88
C PHE A 31 9.22 -9.24 2.18
N PRO A 32 9.79 -10.44 2.11
CA PRO A 32 10.16 -11.24 3.29
C PRO A 32 11.14 -10.56 4.25
N LYS A 33 11.86 -9.54 3.80
CA LYS A 33 12.76 -8.78 4.66
C LYS A 33 12.04 -7.96 5.71
N SER A 34 10.78 -7.64 5.47
CA SER A 34 9.98 -6.90 6.45
C SER A 34 9.41 -7.86 7.50
N LYS A 35 9.48 -7.45 8.74
CA LYS A 35 8.85 -8.20 9.84
C LYS A 35 7.34 -8.22 9.74
N ARG A 36 6.77 -7.32 8.95
CA ARG A 36 5.34 -7.18 8.78
C ARG A 36 4.80 -7.84 7.53
N ASN A 37 5.68 -8.51 6.77
CA ASN A 37 5.28 -9.23 5.57
C ASN A 37 4.34 -10.38 5.94
N ILE A 38 3.23 -10.48 5.23
CA ILE A 38 2.25 -11.55 5.41
C ILE A 38 1.96 -12.22 4.08
N THR A 39 1.32 -13.37 4.11
CA THR A 39 0.90 -14.07 2.90
C THR A 39 -0.37 -13.44 2.34
N LEU A 40 -0.65 -13.71 1.08
CA LEU A 40 -1.88 -13.22 0.45
C LEU A 40 -3.13 -13.82 1.13
N GLU A 41 -3.07 -15.09 1.54
CA GLU A 41 -4.16 -15.73 2.27
C GLU A 41 -4.44 -15.03 3.59
N LYS A 42 -3.38 -14.66 4.32
CA LYS A 42 -3.53 -13.93 5.58
C LYS A 42 -4.14 -12.55 5.34
N ALA A 43 -3.69 -11.89 4.27
CA ALA A 43 -4.23 -10.58 3.89
C ALA A 43 -5.73 -10.67 3.60
N LYS A 44 -6.17 -11.72 2.92
CA LYS A 44 -7.60 -11.92 2.65
C LYS A 44 -8.42 -12.08 3.92
N GLU A 45 -7.90 -12.79 4.92
CA GLU A 45 -8.56 -12.93 6.21
C GLU A 45 -8.70 -11.58 6.91
N ILE A 46 -7.63 -10.78 6.88
CA ILE A 46 -7.62 -9.45 7.49
C ILE A 46 -8.65 -8.55 6.79
N MET A 47 -8.65 -8.55 5.45
CA MET A 47 -9.57 -7.72 4.69
C MET A 47 -11.03 -8.07 4.96
N ALA A 48 -11.33 -9.36 5.16
CA ALA A 48 -12.68 -9.80 5.46
C ALA A 48 -13.19 -9.25 6.81
N SER A 49 -12.28 -8.91 7.71
CA SER A 49 -12.61 -8.38 9.04
C SER A 49 -12.63 -6.86 9.10
N LEU A 50 -12.15 -6.17 8.06
CA LEU A 50 -12.16 -4.71 8.01
C LEU A 50 -13.51 -4.20 7.51
N ASN A 51 -13.94 -3.06 8.05
CA ASN A 51 -15.14 -2.38 7.58
C ASN A 51 -14.99 -1.98 6.11
N GLU A 52 -16.10 -1.97 5.37
CA GLU A 52 -16.10 -1.65 3.95
C GLU A 52 -15.60 -0.24 3.64
N ASN A 53 -15.78 0.69 4.56
CA ASN A 53 -15.34 2.07 4.36
C ASN A 53 -13.83 2.26 4.53
N ILE A 54 -13.13 1.24 5.04
CA ILE A 54 -11.68 1.29 5.15
C ILE A 54 -11.07 0.76 3.85
N LYS A 55 -10.29 1.59 3.17
CA LYS A 55 -9.62 1.19 1.94
C LYS A 55 -8.45 0.24 2.25
N LYS A 56 -8.32 -0.81 1.46
CA LYS A 56 -7.31 -1.85 1.66
C LYS A 56 -6.16 -1.61 0.70
N VAL A 57 -4.96 -1.51 1.24
CA VAL A 57 -3.76 -1.17 0.49
C VAL A 57 -2.75 -2.30 0.60
N ALA A 58 -2.33 -2.83 -0.54
CA ALA A 58 -1.22 -3.79 -0.58
C ALA A 58 0.08 -3.00 -0.73
N VAL A 59 1.02 -3.21 0.17
CA VAL A 59 2.30 -2.49 0.17
C VAL A 59 3.39 -3.43 -0.32
N VAL A 60 4.03 -3.07 -1.42
CA VAL A 60 5.01 -3.93 -2.10
C VAL A 60 6.23 -3.13 -2.54
N VAL A 61 7.33 -3.84 -2.77
CA VAL A 61 8.59 -3.25 -3.21
C VAL A 61 8.97 -3.90 -4.54
N SER A 62 9.14 -3.09 -5.58
CA SER A 62 9.49 -3.55 -6.94
C SER A 62 8.75 -4.83 -7.36
N PRO A 63 7.42 -4.83 -7.34
CA PRO A 63 6.65 -6.05 -7.61
C PRO A 63 6.73 -6.46 -9.07
N SER A 64 6.48 -7.75 -9.34
CA SER A 64 6.26 -8.23 -10.70
C SER A 64 4.81 -7.94 -11.12
N ILE A 65 4.55 -8.00 -12.43
CA ILE A 65 3.19 -7.79 -12.93
C ILE A 65 2.24 -8.88 -12.42
N GLU A 66 2.72 -10.13 -12.31
CA GLU A 66 1.91 -11.23 -11.77
C GLU A 66 1.53 -10.99 -10.32
N GLN A 67 2.44 -10.43 -9.54
CA GLN A 67 2.15 -10.08 -8.14
C GLN A 67 1.07 -9.01 -8.05
N VAL A 68 1.14 -7.98 -8.88
CA VAL A 68 0.13 -6.93 -8.90
C VAL A 68 -1.23 -7.48 -9.35
N LYS A 69 -1.24 -8.38 -10.33
CA LYS A 69 -2.49 -9.03 -10.75
C LYS A 69 -3.11 -9.85 -9.63
N SER A 70 -2.29 -10.56 -8.86
CA SER A 70 -2.77 -11.33 -7.71
C SER A 70 -3.35 -10.42 -6.64
N ILE A 71 -2.74 -9.27 -6.42
CA ILE A 71 -3.24 -8.26 -5.49
C ILE A 71 -4.59 -7.72 -5.96
N GLU A 72 -4.69 -7.39 -7.23
CA GLU A 72 -5.95 -6.90 -7.81
C GLU A 72 -7.06 -7.93 -7.65
N ASN A 73 -6.77 -9.18 -7.97
CA ASN A 73 -7.75 -10.26 -7.88
C ASN A 73 -8.16 -10.57 -6.43
N ALA A 74 -7.33 -10.23 -5.47
CA ALA A 74 -7.63 -10.45 -4.06
C ALA A 74 -8.62 -9.44 -3.49
N GLY A 75 -8.87 -8.33 -4.20
CA GLY A 75 -9.85 -7.35 -3.79
C GLY A 75 -9.30 -6.12 -3.08
N PHE A 76 -8.00 -5.86 -3.19
CA PHE A 76 -7.42 -4.63 -2.66
C PHE A 76 -7.91 -3.41 -3.45
N ASP A 77 -8.04 -2.30 -2.75
CA ASP A 77 -8.45 -1.02 -3.38
C ASP A 77 -7.27 -0.32 -4.02
N PHE A 78 -6.09 -0.43 -3.41
CA PHE A 78 -4.87 0.21 -3.88
C PHE A 78 -3.69 -0.73 -3.78
N VAL A 79 -2.70 -0.53 -4.65
CA VAL A 79 -1.37 -1.09 -4.48
C VAL A 79 -0.39 0.07 -4.28
N GLN A 80 0.33 0.03 -3.15
CA GLN A 80 1.35 1.03 -2.85
C GLN A 80 2.71 0.44 -3.22
N ILE A 81 3.36 1.05 -4.20
CA ILE A 81 4.60 0.51 -4.77
C ILE A 81 5.79 1.37 -4.37
N HIS A 82 6.74 0.74 -3.70
CA HIS A 82 8.04 1.32 -3.41
C HIS A 82 9.01 0.89 -4.51
N LYS A 83 9.91 1.80 -4.88
CA LYS A 83 10.93 1.58 -5.92
C LYS A 83 10.30 1.42 -7.30
N ASP A 84 10.59 0.32 -8.01
CA ASP A 84 10.26 0.23 -9.42
C ASP A 84 8.85 -0.25 -9.70
N LEU A 85 8.21 0.39 -10.69
CA LEU A 85 6.94 -0.08 -11.23
C LEU A 85 7.22 -1.17 -12.28
N PRO A 86 6.44 -2.27 -12.29
CA PRO A 86 6.64 -3.29 -13.30
C PRO A 86 6.18 -2.81 -14.68
N ASP A 87 6.84 -3.30 -15.72
CA ASP A 87 6.44 -3.00 -17.10
C ASP A 87 5.02 -3.51 -17.36
N GLY A 88 4.24 -2.72 -18.06
CA GLY A 88 2.88 -3.08 -18.40
C GLY A 88 1.86 -2.89 -17.28
N LEU A 89 2.27 -2.30 -16.16
CA LEU A 89 1.39 -2.12 -14.99
C LEU A 89 0.04 -1.52 -15.36
N PHE A 90 0.05 -0.40 -16.05
CA PHE A 90 -1.19 0.33 -16.36
C PHE A 90 -1.94 -0.23 -17.57
N ASN A 91 -1.31 -1.12 -18.33
CA ASN A 91 -1.93 -1.78 -19.46
C ASN A 91 -2.59 -3.11 -19.08
N GLU A 92 -2.06 -3.78 -18.06
CA GLU A 92 -2.50 -5.11 -17.68
C GLU A 92 -3.30 -5.16 -16.38
N THR A 93 -3.34 -4.06 -15.63
CA THR A 93 -4.10 -3.99 -14.37
C THR A 93 -4.94 -2.73 -14.33
N LEU A 94 -6.00 -2.76 -13.52
CA LEU A 94 -6.91 -1.63 -13.33
C LEU A 94 -6.86 -1.09 -11.89
N ILE A 95 -6.11 -1.73 -11.02
CA ILE A 95 -6.02 -1.31 -9.62
C ILE A 95 -5.37 0.07 -9.51
N ASP A 96 -5.88 0.89 -8.61
CA ASP A 96 -5.31 2.21 -8.36
C ASP A 96 -3.95 2.09 -7.68
N VAL A 97 -3.01 2.92 -8.10
CA VAL A 97 -1.62 2.86 -7.65
C VAL A 97 -1.27 4.07 -6.79
N LEU A 98 -0.63 3.79 -5.66
CA LEU A 98 0.01 4.80 -4.83
C LEU A 98 1.51 4.61 -4.97
N LYS A 99 2.23 5.68 -5.33
CA LYS A 99 3.69 5.58 -5.47
C LYS A 99 4.36 6.07 -4.20
N ALA A 100 5.19 5.23 -3.63
CA ALA A 100 5.90 5.55 -2.39
C ALA A 100 7.33 5.97 -2.65
N PHE A 101 7.78 6.97 -1.90
CA PHE A 101 9.14 7.51 -1.97
C PHE A 101 9.72 7.62 -0.57
N ASN A 102 11.03 7.42 -0.46
CA ASN A 102 11.76 7.86 0.71
C ASN A 102 11.98 9.38 0.59
N VAL A 103 12.16 10.03 1.72
CA VAL A 103 12.48 11.46 1.72
C VAL A 103 13.70 11.76 0.85
N ASN A 104 14.64 10.81 0.78
CA ASN A 104 15.86 10.94 -0.02
C ASN A 104 15.64 10.76 -1.51
N ASP A 105 14.48 10.26 -1.92
CA ASP A 105 14.17 9.94 -3.32
C ASP A 105 13.24 10.97 -3.98
N LEU A 106 13.11 12.14 -3.40
CA LEU A 106 12.22 13.18 -3.91
C LEU A 106 12.53 13.60 -5.35
N GLU A 107 13.78 13.41 -5.80
CA GLU A 107 14.19 13.72 -7.16
C GLU A 107 13.43 12.88 -8.19
N GLU A 108 13.00 11.69 -7.82
CA GLU A 108 12.27 10.80 -8.71
C GLU A 108 10.80 11.19 -8.87
N LEU A 109 10.30 12.06 -8.02
CA LEU A 109 8.90 12.47 -8.06
C LEU A 109 8.49 12.98 -9.44
N GLY A 110 9.36 13.72 -10.11
CA GLY A 110 9.09 14.26 -11.42
C GLY A 110 8.79 13.21 -12.49
N LYS A 111 9.36 12.01 -12.36
CA LYS A 111 9.12 10.92 -13.30
C LYS A 111 7.66 10.44 -13.28
N TYR A 112 7.01 10.58 -12.13
CA TYR A 112 5.69 9.98 -11.92
C TYR A 112 4.55 10.98 -11.91
N LYS A 113 4.86 12.27 -11.88
CA LYS A 113 3.85 13.33 -11.75
C LYS A 113 2.78 13.35 -12.83
N ASN A 114 3.12 12.91 -14.03
CA ASN A 114 2.22 12.98 -15.17
C ASN A 114 1.51 11.65 -15.47
N ILE A 115 1.65 10.67 -14.60
CA ILE A 115 0.99 9.37 -14.78
C ILE A 115 -0.38 9.42 -14.12
N GLU A 116 -1.42 9.43 -14.93
CA GLU A 116 -2.81 9.57 -14.46
C GLU A 116 -3.27 8.45 -13.54
N ASN A 117 -2.73 7.25 -13.74
CA ASN A 117 -3.15 6.07 -12.95
C ASN A 117 -2.53 6.01 -11.57
N ILE A 118 -1.57 6.89 -11.27
CA ILE A 118 -1.05 7.04 -9.93
C ILE A 118 -1.97 8.01 -9.20
N LYS A 119 -2.67 7.51 -8.20
CA LYS A 119 -3.71 8.30 -7.50
C LYS A 119 -3.16 9.10 -6.32
N GLY A 120 -1.96 8.79 -5.88
CA GLY A 120 -1.34 9.54 -4.79
C GLY A 120 0.11 9.16 -4.60
N TYR A 121 0.79 9.93 -3.77
CA TYR A 121 2.18 9.74 -3.44
C TYR A 121 2.32 9.62 -1.93
N VAL A 122 3.13 8.65 -1.51
CA VAL A 122 3.39 8.39 -0.10
C VAL A 122 4.85 8.70 0.19
N PHE A 123 5.11 9.47 1.21
CA PHE A 123 6.47 9.85 1.58
C PHE A 123 6.80 9.22 2.92
N ASP A 124 7.77 8.31 2.93
CA ASP A 124 8.20 7.63 4.14
C ASP A 124 9.31 8.41 4.85
N ALA A 125 9.25 8.42 6.17
CA ALA A 125 10.33 8.95 6.97
C ALA A 125 11.58 8.06 6.83
N PRO A 126 12.79 8.61 7.07
CA PRO A 126 14.03 7.84 6.92
C PRO A 126 14.15 6.65 7.85
N THR A 127 13.39 6.59 8.92
CA THR A 127 13.42 5.50 9.89
C THR A 127 12.42 4.42 9.52
N TYR A 128 12.91 3.39 8.85
CA TYR A 128 12.08 2.26 8.47
C TYR A 128 11.72 1.40 9.67
N GLY A 129 10.53 0.84 9.61
CA GLY A 129 10.16 -0.22 10.54
C GLY A 129 9.89 0.22 11.95
N SER A 130 9.72 1.51 12.18
CA SER A 130 9.36 2.01 13.51
C SER A 130 7.94 1.62 13.91
N GLY A 131 7.13 1.20 12.96
CA GLY A 131 5.73 0.89 13.22
C GLY A 131 4.86 2.10 13.45
N GLU A 132 5.39 3.28 13.21
CA GLU A 132 4.66 4.52 13.39
C GLU A 132 3.72 4.78 12.24
N THR A 133 2.67 5.53 12.53
CA THR A 133 1.77 6.04 11.51
C THR A 133 2.48 7.13 10.72
N PHE A 134 2.25 7.13 9.42
CA PHE A 134 2.84 8.14 8.56
C PHE A 134 1.84 9.22 8.24
N ASP A 135 2.28 10.47 8.38
CA ASP A 135 1.57 11.58 7.78
C ASP A 135 1.96 11.61 6.32
N TRP A 136 0.98 11.51 5.45
CA TRP A 136 1.22 11.58 4.02
C TRP A 136 0.06 12.30 3.36
N SER A 137 0.34 12.90 2.24
CA SER A 137 -0.67 13.61 1.47
C SER A 137 -0.76 13.04 0.08
N LEU A 138 -1.99 13.03 -0.44
CA LEU A 138 -2.24 12.66 -1.82
C LEU A 138 -1.98 13.89 -2.68
N LEU A 139 -1.14 13.71 -3.68
CA LEU A 139 -0.82 14.76 -4.64
C LEU A 139 -1.52 14.44 -5.96
N ASN A 140 -2.37 15.30 -6.35
CA ASN A 140 -3.12 15.12 -7.60
C ASN A 140 -2.44 15.83 -8.76
#